data_1dbc32d7698e5735f7de508e49f8bcbf
#
_entry.id   1dbc32d7698e5735f7de508e49f8bcbf
#
_cell.length_a   1.000
_cell.length_b   1.000
_cell.length_c   1.000
_cell.angle_alpha   90.00
_cell.angle_beta   90.00
_cell.angle_gamma   90.00
#
_symmetry.space_group_name_H-M   'P 1'
#
loop_
_entity.id
_entity.type
_entity.pdbx_description
1 polymer ?
#
loop_
_entity_poly.entity_id
_entity_poly.type
_entity_poly.pdbx_seq_one_letter_code
_entity_poly.pdbx_strand_id
1 'polypeptide(L)'
;MTPAPGSVADATGNWVDSIAPAWSRPYLRLSRLDRPIGSWLLLLPCWWSSALASVAAGERTPHLTQIVLFFVGAFALRGAGCSWNVIVVRELDGAVERTASRPIPSGQVSVAQAAAFLLVQALAGLFVLLSFNRFTVALGVASLAIVVVYPFMKRVTYWPQIVLGLAFSWGALMGWAGAFGRLDLPALLLYAGSISWVIGYDTIYAHQDREDDALIGIKSTALLFGERTKPMLAAFYGGAVVLIAAAGFLAQFSVHGGFVFAATLALFAAHLAWQIARLDIASPDNCLTVFKSNRDAGLILFAGLLLDAAMH
;
A
#
# COMPACT_ATOMS: atom_id res chain seq x y z
N MET A 1 17.44 26.32 2.26
CA MET A 1 18.04 25.26 3.10
C MET A 1 18.48 24.15 2.17
N THR A 2 19.76 23.86 2.09
CA THR A 2 20.29 22.70 1.34
C THR A 2 19.71 21.42 1.97
N PRO A 3 19.11 20.51 1.20
CA PRO A 3 18.61 19.23 1.74
C PRO A 3 19.75 18.48 2.45
N ALA A 4 19.44 17.84 3.58
CA ALA A 4 20.42 16.99 4.25
C ALA A 4 20.89 15.88 3.29
N PRO A 5 22.20 15.49 3.30
CA PRO A 5 22.70 14.42 2.45
C PRO A 5 21.83 13.16 2.55
N GLY A 6 21.33 12.66 1.41
CA GLY A 6 20.45 11.50 1.35
C GLY A 6 18.94 11.79 1.57
N SER A 7 18.53 13.05 1.79
CA SER A 7 17.09 13.40 1.74
C SER A 7 16.63 13.36 0.30
N VAL A 8 15.46 12.78 0.06
CA VAL A 8 14.80 12.76 -1.25
C VAL A 8 13.85 13.95 -1.30
N ALA A 9 13.71 14.60 -2.45
CA ALA A 9 12.97 15.85 -2.61
C ALA A 9 11.53 15.84 -2.05
N ASP A 10 10.86 14.69 -2.08
CA ASP A 10 9.48 14.48 -1.61
C ASP A 10 9.35 14.19 -0.10
N ALA A 11 10.47 14.23 0.66
CA ALA A 11 10.51 13.86 2.09
C ALA A 11 11.31 14.83 2.96
N THR A 12 11.37 16.11 2.58
CA THR A 12 12.06 17.14 3.37
C THR A 12 11.28 17.47 4.66
N GLY A 13 12.02 17.75 5.75
CA GLY A 13 11.42 18.22 7.01
C GLY A 13 10.70 17.13 7.82
N ASN A 14 11.02 15.84 7.59
CA ASN A 14 10.41 14.70 8.28
C ASN A 14 11.07 14.40 9.64
N TRP A 15 10.46 13.50 10.43
CA TRP A 15 10.92 13.13 11.77
C TRP A 15 12.29 12.42 11.77
N VAL A 16 12.66 11.72 10.68
CA VAL A 16 13.96 11.05 10.56
C VAL A 16 15.09 12.09 10.53
N ASP A 17 14.86 13.22 9.88
CA ASP A 17 15.86 14.27 9.77
C ASP A 17 15.99 15.09 11.07
N SER A 18 14.89 15.23 11.82
CA SER A 18 14.84 16.08 13.02
C SER A 18 15.14 15.33 14.32
N ILE A 19 14.66 14.09 14.50
CA ILE A 19 14.66 13.38 15.79
C ILE A 19 15.57 12.15 15.77
N ALA A 20 15.66 11.43 14.62
CA ALA A 20 16.38 10.15 14.58
C ALA A 20 17.90 10.33 14.73
N PRO A 21 18.59 9.40 15.45
CA PRO A 21 20.05 9.39 15.53
C PRO A 21 20.70 9.30 14.14
N ALA A 22 21.82 10.02 13.94
CA ALA A 22 22.45 10.13 12.62
C ALA A 22 22.79 8.77 11.98
N TRP A 23 23.26 7.79 12.80
CA TRP A 23 23.60 6.44 12.32
C TRP A 23 22.40 5.63 11.80
N SER A 24 21.19 5.89 12.30
CA SER A 24 19.98 5.17 11.91
C SER A 24 19.28 5.78 10.68
N ARG A 25 19.52 7.06 10.39
CA ARG A 25 18.84 7.80 9.31
C ARG A 25 18.90 7.11 7.94
N PRO A 26 20.06 6.60 7.47
CA PRO A 26 20.13 5.93 6.18
C PRO A 26 19.24 4.68 6.12
N TYR A 27 19.15 3.91 7.20
CA TYR A 27 18.32 2.71 7.30
C TYR A 27 16.82 3.05 7.37
N LEU A 28 16.46 4.09 8.12
CA LEU A 28 15.07 4.58 8.19
C LEU A 28 14.59 5.12 6.85
N ARG A 29 15.46 5.78 6.08
CA ARG A 29 15.19 6.22 4.72
C ARG A 29 15.12 5.03 3.75
N LEU A 30 15.96 4.02 3.90
CA LEU A 30 15.94 2.79 3.10
C LEU A 30 14.61 2.05 3.26
N SER A 31 14.07 1.96 4.49
CA SER A 31 12.76 1.38 4.79
C SER A 31 11.57 2.32 4.53
N ARG A 32 11.82 3.54 4.06
CA ARG A 32 10.78 4.56 3.78
C ARG A 32 9.97 4.97 5.02
N LEU A 33 10.54 4.89 6.23
CA LEU A 33 9.90 5.38 7.46
C LEU A 33 9.91 6.91 7.58
N ASP A 34 10.73 7.60 6.79
CA ASP A 34 10.69 9.04 6.56
C ASP A 34 9.39 9.50 5.86
N ARG A 35 8.72 8.59 5.15
CA ARG A 35 7.47 8.80 4.41
C ARG A 35 6.56 7.56 4.50
N PRO A 36 5.90 7.33 5.63
CA PRO A 36 5.25 6.06 5.93
C PRO A 36 3.95 5.81 5.15
N ILE A 37 3.57 6.68 4.21
CA ILE A 37 2.32 6.53 3.45
C ILE A 37 2.19 5.14 2.82
N GLY A 38 3.27 4.58 2.24
CA GLY A 38 3.22 3.25 1.65
C GLY A 38 2.99 2.12 2.67
N SER A 39 3.44 2.29 3.93
CA SER A 39 3.14 1.35 5.01
C SER A 39 1.66 1.38 5.40
N TRP A 40 1.06 2.58 5.45
CA TRP A 40 -0.38 2.73 5.67
C TRP A 40 -1.20 2.08 4.55
N LEU A 41 -0.84 2.32 3.29
CA LEU A 41 -1.55 1.76 2.14
C LEU A 41 -1.44 0.23 2.06
N LEU A 42 -0.35 -0.36 2.55
CA LEU A 42 -0.19 -1.81 2.69
C LEU A 42 -1.02 -2.38 3.86
N LEU A 43 -1.12 -1.63 4.95
CA LEU A 43 -1.82 -2.03 6.18
C LEU A 43 -3.34 -2.00 6.04
N LEU A 44 -3.87 -0.99 5.36
CA LEU A 44 -5.32 -0.74 5.30
C LEU A 44 -6.13 -1.93 4.78
N PRO A 45 -5.76 -2.63 3.70
CA PRO A 45 -6.46 -3.84 3.28
C PRO A 45 -6.46 -4.97 4.32
N CYS A 46 -5.38 -5.09 5.14
CA CYS A 46 -5.35 -6.04 6.25
C CYS A 46 -6.42 -5.71 7.29
N TRP A 47 -6.49 -4.44 7.68
CA TRP A 47 -7.43 -3.95 8.68
C TRP A 47 -8.87 -3.99 8.19
N TRP A 48 -9.13 -3.65 6.92
CA TRP A 48 -10.46 -3.78 6.33
C TRP A 48 -10.95 -5.22 6.37
N SER A 49 -10.08 -6.15 5.99
CA SER A 49 -10.40 -7.56 5.97
C SER A 49 -10.63 -8.13 7.37
N SER A 50 -9.82 -7.70 8.35
CA SER A 50 -10.02 -8.12 9.75
C SER A 50 -11.34 -7.60 10.32
N ALA A 51 -11.69 -6.33 10.05
CA ALA A 51 -12.96 -5.76 10.47
C ALA A 51 -14.15 -6.40 9.75
N LEU A 52 -14.02 -6.65 8.44
CA LEU A 52 -15.05 -7.35 7.65
C LEU A 52 -15.27 -8.78 8.14
N ALA A 53 -14.18 -9.48 8.53
CA ALA A 53 -14.27 -10.81 9.09
C ALA A 53 -15.02 -10.81 10.45
N SER A 54 -14.82 -9.80 11.28
CA SER A 54 -15.55 -9.64 12.54
C SER A 54 -17.05 -9.41 12.32
N VAL A 55 -17.40 -8.57 11.35
CA VAL A 55 -18.81 -8.38 10.93
C VAL A 55 -19.41 -9.71 10.49
N ALA A 56 -18.72 -10.47 9.62
CA ALA A 56 -19.18 -11.76 9.13
C ALA A 56 -19.31 -12.83 10.24
N ALA A 57 -18.51 -12.71 11.31
CA ALA A 57 -18.56 -13.60 12.48
C ALA A 57 -19.63 -13.16 13.51
N GLY A 58 -20.28 -12.00 13.35
CA GLY A 58 -21.17 -11.42 14.36
C GLY A 58 -20.42 -10.93 15.61
N GLU A 59 -19.14 -10.58 15.47
CA GLU A 59 -18.29 -10.06 16.54
C GLU A 59 -18.31 -8.54 16.55
N ARG A 60 -18.36 -7.94 17.73
CA ARG A 60 -18.43 -6.47 17.89
C ARG A 60 -17.11 -5.76 17.57
N THR A 61 -16.01 -6.45 17.58
CA THR A 61 -14.68 -5.84 17.33
C THR A 61 -13.74 -6.89 16.72
N PRO A 62 -12.86 -6.48 15.81
CA PRO A 62 -11.81 -7.36 15.34
C PRO A 62 -10.84 -7.70 16.48
N HIS A 63 -10.23 -8.87 16.40
CA HIS A 63 -9.23 -9.25 17.39
C HIS A 63 -8.06 -8.26 17.44
N LEU A 64 -7.89 -7.59 18.57
CA LEU A 64 -6.86 -6.55 18.76
C LEU A 64 -5.46 -7.10 18.43
N THR A 65 -5.18 -8.35 18.81
CA THR A 65 -3.91 -9.02 18.48
C THR A 65 -3.67 -9.05 16.97
N GLN A 66 -4.69 -9.36 16.16
CA GLN A 66 -4.59 -9.40 14.71
C GLN A 66 -4.33 -8.00 14.13
N ILE A 67 -5.01 -6.97 14.64
CA ILE A 67 -4.80 -5.57 14.24
C ILE A 67 -3.36 -5.11 14.51
N VAL A 68 -2.82 -5.44 15.70
CA VAL A 68 -1.45 -5.08 16.10
C VAL A 68 -0.42 -5.88 15.28
N LEU A 69 -0.63 -7.17 15.09
CA LEU A 69 0.27 -8.01 14.28
C LEU A 69 0.36 -7.50 12.83
N PHE A 70 -0.77 -7.14 12.22
CA PHE A 70 -0.76 -6.57 10.87
C PHE A 70 -0.07 -5.20 10.82
N PHE A 71 -0.23 -4.37 11.85
CA PHE A 71 0.50 -3.10 11.93
C PHE A 71 2.02 -3.34 11.93
N VAL A 72 2.51 -4.19 12.82
CA VAL A 72 3.96 -4.51 12.90
C VAL A 72 4.44 -5.15 11.61
N GLY A 73 3.68 -6.14 11.08
CA GLY A 73 4.01 -6.86 9.84
C GLY A 73 4.05 -5.94 8.62
N ALA A 74 3.08 -5.05 8.46
CA ALA A 74 3.02 -4.13 7.33
C ALA A 74 4.22 -3.17 7.32
N PHE A 75 4.59 -2.60 8.47
CA PHE A 75 5.76 -1.70 8.55
C PHE A 75 7.07 -2.45 8.32
N ALA A 76 7.24 -3.66 8.88
CA ALA A 76 8.43 -4.48 8.67
C ALA A 76 8.56 -4.91 7.20
N LEU A 77 7.50 -5.50 6.63
CA LEU A 77 7.53 -6.03 5.25
C LEU A 77 7.57 -4.91 4.21
N ARG A 78 6.93 -3.75 4.47
CA ARG A 78 7.10 -2.57 3.61
C ARG A 78 8.56 -2.13 3.58
N GLY A 79 9.23 -2.08 4.72
CA GLY A 79 10.65 -1.76 4.81
C GLY A 79 11.53 -2.76 4.05
N ALA A 80 11.28 -4.06 4.22
CA ALA A 80 11.98 -5.12 3.48
C ALA A 80 11.78 -4.99 1.97
N GLY A 81 10.54 -4.77 1.52
CA GLY A 81 10.22 -4.58 0.10
C GLY A 81 10.86 -3.32 -0.50
N CYS A 82 10.94 -2.22 0.26
CA CYS A 82 11.67 -1.03 -0.16
C CYS A 82 13.17 -1.28 -0.28
N SER A 83 13.77 -1.95 0.71
CA SER A 83 15.19 -2.32 0.70
C SER A 83 15.51 -3.22 -0.49
N TRP A 84 14.69 -4.23 -0.76
CA TRP A 84 14.79 -5.10 -1.94
C TRP A 84 14.75 -4.30 -3.24
N ASN A 85 13.74 -3.44 -3.38
CA ASN A 85 13.59 -2.62 -4.58
C ASN A 85 14.83 -1.76 -4.84
N VAL A 86 15.36 -1.05 -3.80
CA VAL A 86 16.54 -0.19 -3.95
C VAL A 86 17.79 -1.01 -4.29
N ILE A 87 17.96 -2.23 -3.75
CA ILE A 87 19.06 -3.13 -4.11
C ILE A 87 18.99 -3.51 -5.58
N VAL A 88 17.80 -3.88 -6.08
CA VAL A 88 17.60 -4.35 -7.47
C VAL A 88 17.76 -3.21 -8.48
N VAL A 89 17.26 -2.02 -8.16
CA VAL A 89 17.25 -0.88 -9.11
C VAL A 89 18.37 0.13 -8.85
N ARG A 90 19.35 -0.16 -8.01
CA ARG A 90 20.41 0.78 -7.58
C ARG A 90 21.14 1.50 -8.70
N GLU A 91 21.38 0.81 -9.81
CA GLU A 91 22.09 1.37 -10.97
C GLU A 91 21.20 2.40 -11.72
N LEU A 92 19.92 2.13 -11.84
CA LEU A 92 18.95 3.07 -12.41
C LEU A 92 18.75 4.28 -11.48
N ASP A 93 18.64 4.02 -10.17
CA ASP A 93 18.50 5.07 -9.17
C ASP A 93 19.72 6.03 -9.16
N GLY A 94 20.92 5.52 -9.43
CA GLY A 94 22.12 6.32 -9.53
C GLY A 94 22.21 7.17 -10.79
N ALA A 95 21.48 6.82 -11.85
CA ALA A 95 21.44 7.53 -13.12
C ALA A 95 20.41 8.69 -13.14
N VAL A 96 19.51 8.76 -12.17
CA VAL A 96 18.45 9.78 -12.08
C VAL A 96 18.75 10.74 -10.94
N GLU A 97 18.82 12.04 -11.21
CA GLU A 97 19.20 13.09 -10.25
C GLU A 97 18.35 13.04 -8.96
N ARG A 98 17.03 12.85 -9.08
CA ARG A 98 16.11 12.75 -7.95
C ARG A 98 16.38 11.57 -7.03
N THR A 99 16.89 10.45 -7.53
CA THR A 99 17.10 9.20 -6.79
C THR A 99 18.57 8.92 -6.46
N ALA A 100 19.51 9.65 -7.04
CA ALA A 100 20.95 9.52 -6.78
C ALA A 100 21.32 9.76 -5.30
N SER A 101 20.53 10.56 -4.58
CA SER A 101 20.70 10.82 -3.15
C SER A 101 20.22 9.70 -2.23
N ARG A 102 19.60 8.62 -2.76
CA ARG A 102 19.16 7.47 -1.96
C ARG A 102 20.33 6.77 -1.26
N PRO A 103 20.10 6.08 -0.12
CA PRO A 103 21.18 5.55 0.72
C PRO A 103 22.18 4.64 0.02
N ILE A 104 21.77 3.79 -0.92
CA ILE A 104 22.69 2.89 -1.65
C ILE A 104 23.43 3.64 -2.77
N PRO A 105 22.78 4.32 -3.72
CA PRO A 105 23.48 5.07 -4.77
C PRO A 105 24.45 6.11 -4.24
N SER A 106 24.10 6.80 -3.14
CA SER A 106 24.96 7.81 -2.51
C SER A 106 26.09 7.24 -1.63
N GLY A 107 26.19 5.92 -1.49
CA GLY A 107 27.24 5.25 -0.69
C GLY A 107 27.04 5.32 0.82
N GLN A 108 25.92 5.81 1.33
CA GLN A 108 25.64 5.88 2.78
C GLN A 108 25.42 4.49 3.39
N VAL A 109 24.93 3.53 2.61
CA VAL A 109 24.69 2.13 2.99
C VAL A 109 25.23 1.24 1.89
N SER A 110 26.08 0.27 2.22
CA SER A 110 26.53 -0.74 1.26
C SER A 110 25.41 -1.73 0.92
N VAL A 111 25.52 -2.39 -0.22
CA VAL A 111 24.56 -3.45 -0.63
C VAL A 111 24.49 -4.56 0.43
N ALA A 112 25.62 -4.95 1.03
CA ALA A 112 25.67 -5.97 2.08
C ALA A 112 24.91 -5.52 3.35
N GLN A 113 25.10 -4.28 3.78
CA GLN A 113 24.37 -3.70 4.92
C GLN A 113 22.86 -3.61 4.63
N ALA A 114 22.49 -3.19 3.42
CA ALA A 114 21.10 -3.13 3.00
C ALA A 114 20.45 -4.52 2.97
N ALA A 115 21.18 -5.55 2.50
CA ALA A 115 20.72 -6.93 2.50
C ALA A 115 20.57 -7.50 3.93
N ALA A 116 21.51 -7.21 4.83
CA ALA A 116 21.39 -7.58 6.24
C ALA A 116 20.18 -6.91 6.91
N PHE A 117 19.96 -5.62 6.64
CA PHE A 117 18.82 -4.88 7.17
C PHE A 117 17.47 -5.40 6.61
N LEU A 118 17.44 -5.74 5.32
CA LEU A 118 16.30 -6.42 4.68
C LEU A 118 16.00 -7.74 5.39
N LEU A 119 17.02 -8.56 5.66
CA LEU A 119 16.84 -9.84 6.34
C LEU A 119 16.23 -9.67 7.74
N VAL A 120 16.71 -8.69 8.52
CA VAL A 120 16.14 -8.39 9.85
C VAL A 120 14.66 -8.02 9.74
N GLN A 121 14.29 -7.19 8.78
CA GLN A 121 12.89 -6.80 8.55
C GLN A 121 12.03 -7.98 8.07
N ALA A 122 12.58 -8.83 7.18
CA ALA A 122 11.91 -10.04 6.71
C ALA A 122 11.70 -11.05 7.84
N LEU A 123 12.68 -11.22 8.74
CA LEU A 123 12.56 -12.09 9.92
C LEU A 123 11.51 -11.53 10.91
N ALA A 124 11.43 -10.22 11.09
CA ALA A 124 10.36 -9.61 11.89
C ALA A 124 8.98 -9.87 11.27
N GLY A 125 8.85 -9.73 9.96
CA GLY A 125 7.63 -10.09 9.23
C GLY A 125 7.29 -11.57 9.31
N LEU A 126 8.28 -12.45 9.23
CA LEU A 126 8.11 -13.89 9.39
C LEU A 126 7.63 -14.25 10.80
N PHE A 127 8.22 -13.64 11.83
CA PHE A 127 7.78 -13.86 13.22
C PHE A 127 6.30 -13.47 13.41
N VAL A 128 5.89 -12.33 12.84
CA VAL A 128 4.48 -11.93 12.81
C VAL A 128 3.63 -12.96 12.07
N LEU A 129 4.08 -13.41 10.89
CA LEU A 129 3.35 -14.38 10.07
C LEU A 129 3.13 -15.72 10.80
N LEU A 130 4.16 -16.21 11.49
CA LEU A 130 4.10 -17.49 12.25
C LEU A 130 3.15 -17.43 13.46
N SER A 131 2.68 -16.23 13.85
CA SER A 131 1.67 -16.07 14.90
C SER A 131 0.24 -16.36 14.42
N PHE A 132 0.04 -16.55 13.11
CA PHE A 132 -1.26 -16.87 12.51
C PHE A 132 -1.45 -18.39 12.32
N ASN A 133 -2.65 -18.76 11.91
CA ASN A 133 -2.97 -20.15 11.55
C ASN A 133 -2.18 -20.63 10.30
N ARG A 134 -2.08 -21.96 10.12
CA ARG A 134 -1.27 -22.58 9.04
C ARG A 134 -1.69 -22.14 7.64
N PHE A 135 -2.98 -21.92 7.41
CA PHE A 135 -3.48 -21.48 6.11
C PHE A 135 -2.99 -20.05 5.80
N THR A 136 -3.08 -19.15 6.78
CA THR A 136 -2.58 -17.77 6.66
C THR A 136 -1.07 -17.75 6.46
N VAL A 137 -0.32 -18.61 7.13
CA VAL A 137 1.13 -18.75 6.92
C VAL A 137 1.44 -19.14 5.47
N ALA A 138 0.77 -20.18 4.95
CA ALA A 138 0.95 -20.61 3.55
C ALA A 138 0.59 -19.48 2.56
N LEU A 139 -0.52 -18.77 2.82
CA LEU A 139 -0.98 -17.64 2.02
C LEU A 139 0.04 -16.48 2.05
N GLY A 140 0.61 -16.17 3.22
CA GLY A 140 1.64 -15.14 3.37
C GLY A 140 2.93 -15.50 2.63
N VAL A 141 3.37 -16.75 2.67
CA VAL A 141 4.52 -17.23 1.89
C VAL A 141 4.25 -17.10 0.40
N ALA A 142 3.05 -17.43 -0.08
CA ALA A 142 2.68 -17.30 -1.49
C ALA A 142 2.79 -15.85 -2.01
N SER A 143 2.58 -14.84 -1.16
CA SER A 143 2.72 -13.42 -1.54
C SER A 143 4.14 -13.04 -1.98
N LEU A 144 5.17 -13.75 -1.48
CA LEU A 144 6.57 -13.47 -1.79
C LEU A 144 6.87 -13.58 -3.29
N ALA A 145 6.17 -14.47 -4.01
CA ALA A 145 6.32 -14.60 -5.47
C ALA A 145 6.01 -13.29 -6.19
N ILE A 146 4.97 -12.57 -5.77
CA ILE A 146 4.56 -11.28 -6.35
C ILE A 146 5.55 -10.19 -5.95
N VAL A 147 5.96 -10.16 -4.68
CA VAL A 147 6.90 -9.14 -4.16
C VAL A 147 8.25 -9.22 -4.85
N VAL A 148 8.76 -10.42 -5.12
CA VAL A 148 10.04 -10.63 -5.82
C VAL A 148 9.95 -10.16 -7.28
N VAL A 149 8.85 -10.42 -7.96
CA VAL A 149 8.66 -10.10 -9.39
C VAL A 149 8.41 -8.60 -9.62
N TYR A 150 7.75 -7.92 -8.69
CA TYR A 150 7.28 -6.54 -8.86
C TYR A 150 8.34 -5.55 -9.38
N PRO A 151 9.60 -5.48 -8.87
CA PRO A 151 10.57 -4.47 -9.32
C PRO A 151 10.92 -4.56 -10.81
N PHE A 152 10.79 -5.75 -11.41
CA PHE A 152 11.11 -6.00 -12.81
C PHE A 152 10.00 -5.56 -13.76
N MET A 153 8.77 -5.43 -13.27
CA MET A 153 7.58 -5.21 -14.11
C MET A 153 7.59 -3.86 -14.82
N LYS A 154 8.20 -2.84 -14.24
CA LYS A 154 8.34 -1.51 -14.86
C LYS A 154 9.15 -1.53 -16.18
N ARG A 155 9.95 -2.57 -16.41
CA ARG A 155 10.70 -2.76 -17.66
C ARG A 155 9.91 -3.57 -18.69
N VAL A 156 8.98 -4.40 -18.23
CA VAL A 156 8.28 -5.40 -19.05
C VAL A 156 6.96 -4.86 -19.61
N THR A 157 6.15 -4.20 -18.75
CA THR A 157 4.77 -3.84 -19.09
C THR A 157 4.43 -2.41 -18.70
N TYR A 158 3.45 -1.81 -19.39
CA TYR A 158 2.84 -0.53 -19.00
C TYR A 158 1.87 -0.66 -17.81
N TRP A 159 1.66 -1.89 -17.29
CA TRP A 159 0.76 -2.21 -16.19
C TRP A 159 1.48 -2.69 -14.90
N PRO A 160 2.62 -2.12 -14.48
CA PRO A 160 3.28 -2.52 -13.24
C PRO A 160 2.37 -2.27 -12.03
N GLN A 161 1.40 -1.35 -12.14
CA GLN A 161 0.40 -1.04 -11.11
C GLN A 161 -0.51 -2.22 -10.78
N ILE A 162 -0.76 -3.14 -11.73
CA ILE A 162 -1.50 -4.38 -11.44
C ILE A 162 -0.69 -5.26 -10.49
N VAL A 163 0.60 -5.45 -10.76
CA VAL A 163 1.45 -6.30 -9.91
C VAL A 163 1.64 -5.68 -8.53
N LEU A 164 1.77 -4.35 -8.45
CA LEU A 164 1.73 -3.65 -7.18
C LEU A 164 0.39 -3.83 -6.47
N GLY A 165 -0.72 -3.73 -7.20
CA GLY A 165 -2.07 -3.96 -6.70
C GLY A 165 -2.22 -5.35 -6.09
N LEU A 166 -1.76 -6.38 -6.78
CA LEU A 166 -1.74 -7.75 -6.24
C LEU A 166 -0.95 -7.85 -4.93
N ALA A 167 0.23 -7.23 -4.84
CA ALA A 167 1.07 -7.27 -3.65
C ALA A 167 0.48 -6.47 -2.48
N PHE A 168 0.07 -5.21 -2.71
CA PHE A 168 -0.42 -4.31 -1.66
C PHE A 168 -1.79 -4.67 -1.13
N SER A 169 -2.64 -5.25 -1.99
CA SER A 169 -3.97 -5.69 -1.60
C SER A 169 -3.98 -7.08 -0.94
N TRP A 170 -2.86 -7.82 -0.94
CA TRP A 170 -2.79 -9.17 -0.38
C TRP A 170 -3.28 -9.25 1.07
N GLY A 171 -3.14 -8.15 1.80
CA GLY A 171 -3.68 -7.98 3.14
C GLY A 171 -5.17 -8.21 3.26
N ALA A 172 -5.95 -7.96 2.20
CA ALA A 172 -7.38 -8.24 2.16
C ALA A 172 -7.68 -9.76 2.24
N LEU A 173 -6.80 -10.60 1.74
CA LEU A 173 -6.88 -12.06 1.92
C LEU A 173 -6.40 -12.48 3.31
N MET A 174 -5.33 -11.85 3.80
CA MET A 174 -4.68 -12.22 5.06
C MET A 174 -5.56 -11.97 6.29
N GLY A 175 -6.30 -10.84 6.32
CA GLY A 175 -7.19 -10.50 7.44
C GLY A 175 -8.28 -11.55 7.62
N TRP A 176 -8.94 -11.92 6.54
CA TRP A 176 -9.98 -12.97 6.53
C TRP A 176 -9.41 -14.34 6.87
N ALA A 177 -8.31 -14.73 6.21
CA ALA A 177 -7.64 -16.00 6.47
C ALA A 177 -7.17 -16.12 7.93
N GLY A 178 -6.72 -15.01 8.52
CA GLY A 178 -6.33 -14.95 9.94
C GLY A 178 -7.47 -15.27 10.89
N ALA A 179 -8.69 -14.84 10.55
CA ALA A 179 -9.89 -15.12 11.35
C ALA A 179 -10.46 -16.52 11.11
N PHE A 180 -10.60 -16.93 9.85
CA PHE A 180 -11.37 -18.14 9.48
C PHE A 180 -10.51 -19.33 9.05
N GLY A 181 -9.22 -19.18 8.82
CA GLY A 181 -8.35 -20.25 8.31
C GLY A 181 -8.67 -20.72 6.88
N ARG A 182 -9.43 -19.93 6.13
CA ARG A 182 -9.84 -20.19 4.74
C ARG A 182 -10.09 -18.86 4.00
N LEU A 183 -10.34 -18.95 2.70
CA LEU A 183 -10.84 -17.81 1.90
C LEU A 183 -12.29 -18.07 1.49
N ASP A 184 -13.10 -17.04 1.62
CA ASP A 184 -14.49 -17.01 1.17
C ASP A 184 -14.68 -15.83 0.18
N LEU A 185 -15.79 -15.81 -0.52
CA LEU A 185 -16.06 -14.83 -1.59
C LEU A 185 -15.95 -13.36 -1.13
N PRO A 186 -16.36 -12.95 0.09
CA PRO A 186 -16.16 -11.58 0.56
C PRO A 186 -14.68 -11.15 0.55
N ALA A 187 -13.75 -12.03 0.98
CA ALA A 187 -12.33 -11.72 0.96
C ALA A 187 -11.77 -11.55 -0.45
N LEU A 188 -12.22 -12.38 -1.39
CA LEU A 188 -11.81 -12.30 -2.81
C LEU A 188 -12.31 -11.02 -3.47
N LEU A 189 -13.54 -10.62 -3.18
CA LEU A 189 -14.11 -9.36 -3.68
C LEU A 189 -13.42 -8.14 -3.07
N LEU A 190 -13.15 -8.17 -1.76
CA LEU A 190 -12.38 -7.11 -1.10
C LEU A 190 -10.98 -7.00 -1.70
N TYR A 191 -10.33 -8.13 -1.98
CA TYR A 191 -9.03 -8.17 -2.64
C TYR A 191 -9.06 -7.54 -4.03
N ALA A 192 -10.02 -7.93 -4.87
CA ALA A 192 -10.19 -7.37 -6.20
C ALA A 192 -10.51 -5.87 -6.17
N GLY A 193 -11.36 -5.42 -5.24
CA GLY A 193 -11.67 -4.01 -5.01
C GLY A 193 -10.45 -3.23 -4.55
N SER A 194 -9.67 -3.80 -3.65
CA SER A 194 -8.41 -3.19 -3.18
C SER A 194 -7.39 -3.07 -4.32
N ILE A 195 -7.25 -4.08 -5.20
CA ILE A 195 -6.39 -4.02 -6.39
C ILE A 195 -6.80 -2.84 -7.28
N SER A 196 -8.09 -2.70 -7.53
CA SER A 196 -8.63 -1.60 -8.33
C SER A 196 -8.30 -0.23 -7.73
N TRP A 197 -8.44 -0.08 -6.42
CA TRP A 197 -8.05 1.12 -5.67
C TRP A 197 -6.54 1.40 -5.77
N VAL A 198 -5.69 0.36 -5.62
CA VAL A 198 -4.23 0.48 -5.73
C VAL A 198 -3.81 0.95 -7.11
N ILE A 199 -4.39 0.37 -8.18
CA ILE A 199 -4.10 0.79 -9.56
C ILE A 199 -4.42 2.28 -9.72
N GLY A 200 -5.54 2.75 -9.17
CA GLY A 200 -5.93 4.16 -9.22
C GLY A 200 -4.90 5.06 -8.55
N TYR A 201 -4.62 4.85 -7.27
CA TYR A 201 -3.74 5.75 -6.54
C TYR A 201 -2.26 5.65 -6.98
N ASP A 202 -1.79 4.48 -7.41
CA ASP A 202 -0.41 4.35 -7.89
C ASP A 202 -0.24 4.93 -9.29
N THR A 203 -1.31 4.97 -10.10
CA THR A 203 -1.31 5.76 -11.34
C THR A 203 -1.13 7.25 -11.06
N ILE A 204 -1.84 7.81 -10.05
CA ILE A 204 -1.65 9.19 -9.61
C ILE A 204 -0.21 9.42 -9.16
N TYR A 205 0.33 8.51 -8.34
CA TYR A 205 1.71 8.58 -7.86
C TYR A 205 2.72 8.58 -9.02
N ALA A 206 2.50 7.73 -10.04
CA ALA A 206 3.39 7.59 -11.19
C ALA A 206 3.45 8.84 -12.09
N HIS A 207 2.48 9.76 -12.00
CA HIS A 207 2.55 11.03 -12.72
C HIS A 207 3.67 11.94 -12.23
N GLN A 208 4.17 11.79 -10.99
CA GLN A 208 5.27 12.59 -10.46
C GLN A 208 6.57 12.42 -11.25
N ASP A 209 6.79 11.22 -11.79
CA ASP A 209 8.03 10.84 -12.48
C ASP A 209 7.80 10.59 -13.97
N ARG A 210 6.64 10.95 -14.52
CA ARG A 210 6.20 10.58 -15.88
C ARG A 210 7.21 10.98 -16.96
N GLU A 211 7.78 12.17 -16.86
CA GLU A 211 8.74 12.68 -17.85
C GLU A 211 10.09 11.94 -17.73
N ASP A 212 10.60 11.77 -16.52
CA ASP A 212 11.84 11.04 -16.26
C ASP A 212 11.71 9.57 -16.64
N ASP A 213 10.59 8.92 -16.28
CA ASP A 213 10.29 7.53 -16.62
C ASP A 213 10.28 7.32 -18.15
N ALA A 214 9.71 8.28 -18.91
CA ALA A 214 9.69 8.22 -20.36
C ALA A 214 11.10 8.28 -20.98
N LEU A 215 11.98 9.14 -20.43
CA LEU A 215 13.35 9.32 -20.91
C LEU A 215 14.22 8.07 -20.70
N ILE A 216 14.03 7.35 -19.60
CA ILE A 216 14.82 6.16 -19.26
C ILE A 216 14.14 4.84 -19.66
N GLY A 217 13.00 4.91 -20.38
CA GLY A 217 12.29 3.72 -20.90
C GLY A 217 11.54 2.91 -19.84
N ILE A 218 11.25 3.48 -18.66
CA ILE A 218 10.39 2.89 -17.64
C ILE A 218 8.93 3.02 -18.05
N LYS A 219 8.16 1.95 -17.87
CA LYS A 219 6.75 1.86 -18.27
C LYS A 219 5.84 2.04 -17.05
N SER A 220 4.72 2.77 -17.22
CA SER A 220 3.71 2.98 -16.18
C SER A 220 2.32 3.21 -16.77
N THR A 221 1.28 3.05 -15.97
CA THR A 221 -0.09 3.44 -16.36
C THR A 221 -0.23 4.96 -16.54
N ALA A 222 0.59 5.78 -15.87
CA ALA A 222 0.61 7.23 -16.09
C ALA A 222 1.04 7.57 -17.53
N LEU A 223 2.03 6.86 -18.09
CA LEU A 223 2.42 6.98 -19.49
C LEU A 223 1.35 6.43 -20.43
N LEU A 224 0.74 5.30 -20.08
CA LEU A 224 -0.28 4.63 -20.89
C LEU A 224 -1.56 5.46 -21.01
N PHE A 225 -2.03 6.04 -19.91
CA PHE A 225 -3.30 6.76 -19.88
C PHE A 225 -3.15 8.22 -20.32
N GLY A 226 -2.04 8.86 -20.01
CA GLY A 226 -1.79 10.25 -20.37
C GLY A 226 -2.97 11.16 -19.95
N GLU A 227 -3.54 11.89 -20.90
CA GLU A 227 -4.68 12.78 -20.68
C GLU A 227 -5.99 12.04 -20.31
N ARG A 228 -6.06 10.73 -20.57
CA ARG A 228 -7.21 9.89 -20.19
C ARG A 228 -7.12 9.39 -18.74
N THR A 229 -6.17 9.87 -17.97
CA THR A 229 -5.98 9.41 -16.56
C THR A 229 -7.24 9.59 -15.73
N LYS A 230 -7.92 10.75 -15.76
CA LYS A 230 -9.14 10.98 -14.95
C LYS A 230 -10.28 9.99 -15.25
N PRO A 231 -10.69 9.75 -16.52
CA PRO A 231 -11.71 8.73 -16.81
C PRO A 231 -11.27 7.30 -16.45
N MET A 232 -9.99 6.98 -16.58
CA MET A 232 -9.48 5.67 -16.15
C MET A 232 -9.52 5.52 -14.63
N LEU A 233 -9.18 6.58 -13.89
CA LEU A 233 -9.34 6.61 -12.43
C LEU A 233 -10.80 6.43 -12.02
N ALA A 234 -11.75 7.07 -12.71
CA ALA A 234 -13.17 6.89 -12.44
C ALA A 234 -13.62 5.43 -12.63
N ALA A 235 -13.11 4.75 -13.66
CA ALA A 235 -13.39 3.33 -13.87
C ALA A 235 -12.80 2.44 -12.75
N PHE A 236 -11.52 2.63 -12.39
CA PHE A 236 -10.87 1.85 -11.35
C PHE A 236 -11.45 2.13 -9.96
N TYR A 237 -11.67 3.38 -9.60
CA TYR A 237 -12.25 3.75 -8.31
C TYR A 237 -13.72 3.33 -8.22
N GLY A 238 -14.49 3.44 -9.32
CA GLY A 238 -15.84 2.89 -9.40
C GLY A 238 -15.86 1.38 -9.21
N GLY A 239 -14.96 0.67 -9.88
CA GLY A 239 -14.76 -0.78 -9.70
C GLY A 239 -14.40 -1.14 -8.25
N ALA A 240 -13.51 -0.37 -7.62
CA ALA A 240 -13.16 -0.55 -6.21
C ALA A 240 -14.40 -0.43 -5.30
N VAL A 241 -15.17 0.64 -5.46
CA VAL A 241 -16.39 0.87 -4.66
C VAL A 241 -17.41 -0.26 -4.84
N VAL A 242 -17.67 -0.68 -6.08
CA VAL A 242 -18.62 -1.77 -6.37
C VAL A 242 -18.18 -3.10 -5.76
N LEU A 243 -16.91 -3.46 -5.92
CA LEU A 243 -16.38 -4.73 -5.40
C LEU A 243 -16.32 -4.74 -3.86
N ILE A 244 -15.95 -3.62 -3.23
CA ILE A 244 -15.96 -3.47 -1.77
C ILE A 244 -17.41 -3.49 -1.24
N ALA A 245 -18.33 -2.85 -1.95
CA ALA A 245 -19.77 -2.93 -1.62
C ALA A 245 -20.27 -4.38 -1.63
N ALA A 246 -19.96 -5.12 -2.69
CA ALA A 246 -20.33 -6.52 -2.81
C ALA A 246 -19.69 -7.39 -1.70
N ALA A 247 -18.43 -7.14 -1.35
CA ALA A 247 -17.77 -7.82 -0.25
C ALA A 247 -18.47 -7.58 1.09
N GLY A 248 -18.80 -6.32 1.41
CA GLY A 248 -19.51 -5.96 2.62
C GLY A 248 -20.92 -6.53 2.67
N PHE A 249 -21.67 -6.42 1.55
CA PHE A 249 -23.00 -6.99 1.46
C PHE A 249 -23.02 -8.49 1.72
N LEU A 250 -22.09 -9.23 1.12
CA LEU A 250 -22.02 -10.68 1.31
C LEU A 250 -21.54 -11.08 2.71
N ALA A 251 -20.69 -10.28 3.35
CA ALA A 251 -20.26 -10.52 4.72
C ALA A 251 -21.37 -10.28 5.74
N GLN A 252 -22.27 -9.32 5.47
CA GLN A 252 -23.38 -8.93 6.37
C GLN A 252 -24.69 -9.66 6.13
N PHE A 253 -24.75 -10.57 5.17
CA PHE A 253 -26.01 -11.21 4.75
C PHE A 253 -26.75 -11.95 5.86
N SER A 254 -26.11 -12.31 6.95
CA SER A 254 -26.71 -12.97 8.11
C SER A 254 -27.02 -12.06 9.29
N VAL A 255 -26.69 -10.75 9.22
CA VAL A 255 -26.76 -9.82 10.36
C VAL A 255 -27.44 -8.51 9.97
N HIS A 256 -28.26 -7.98 10.84
CA HIS A 256 -29.11 -6.82 10.60
C HIS A 256 -28.28 -5.53 10.47
N GLY A 257 -28.27 -4.89 9.30
CA GLY A 257 -28.11 -3.45 9.19
C GLY A 257 -26.83 -2.89 8.58
N GLY A 258 -26.55 -3.09 7.29
CA GLY A 258 -25.48 -2.43 6.56
C GLY A 258 -25.62 -0.90 6.33
N PHE A 259 -26.39 -0.17 7.15
CA PHE A 259 -26.56 1.29 6.96
C PHE A 259 -25.26 2.06 7.23
N VAL A 260 -24.54 1.71 8.33
CA VAL A 260 -23.29 2.37 8.68
C VAL A 260 -22.23 2.07 7.62
N PHE A 261 -22.13 0.81 7.19
CA PHE A 261 -21.24 0.43 6.09
C PHE A 261 -21.60 1.16 4.80
N ALA A 262 -22.87 1.25 4.42
CA ALA A 262 -23.31 1.96 3.22
C ALA A 262 -22.98 3.47 3.27
N ALA A 263 -23.22 4.12 4.40
CA ALA A 263 -22.87 5.53 4.60
C ALA A 263 -21.35 5.75 4.51
N THR A 264 -20.57 4.87 5.12
CA THR A 264 -19.11 4.95 5.09
C THR A 264 -18.55 4.68 3.71
N LEU A 265 -19.11 3.71 2.98
CA LEU A 265 -18.74 3.45 1.60
C LEU A 265 -19.06 4.64 0.68
N ALA A 266 -20.18 5.34 0.94
CA ALA A 266 -20.50 6.58 0.23
C ALA A 266 -19.48 7.69 0.53
N LEU A 267 -19.01 7.83 1.78
CA LEU A 267 -17.94 8.76 2.14
C LEU A 267 -16.60 8.39 1.48
N PHE A 268 -16.26 7.11 1.45
CA PHE A 268 -15.09 6.62 0.73
C PHE A 268 -15.17 6.95 -0.76
N ALA A 269 -16.31 6.66 -1.40
CA ALA A 269 -16.55 6.97 -2.81
C ALA A 269 -16.50 8.49 -3.09
N ALA A 270 -17.08 9.30 -2.22
CA ALA A 270 -17.02 10.76 -2.31
C ALA A 270 -15.58 11.28 -2.20
N HIS A 271 -14.75 10.69 -1.32
CA HIS A 271 -13.34 11.04 -1.20
C HIS A 271 -12.56 10.68 -2.48
N LEU A 272 -12.82 9.51 -3.08
CA LEU A 272 -12.20 9.11 -4.36
C LEU A 272 -12.64 10.03 -5.51
N ALA A 273 -13.91 10.42 -5.56
CA ALA A 273 -14.41 11.39 -6.53
C ALA A 273 -13.76 12.77 -6.35
N TRP A 274 -13.58 13.21 -5.10
CA TRP A 274 -12.84 14.43 -4.78
C TRP A 274 -11.38 14.36 -5.27
N GLN A 275 -10.69 13.21 -5.12
CA GLN A 275 -9.35 13.02 -5.65
C GLN A 275 -9.31 13.25 -7.17
N ILE A 276 -10.23 12.65 -7.92
CA ILE A 276 -10.32 12.82 -9.39
C ILE A 276 -10.57 14.28 -9.76
N ALA A 277 -11.46 14.96 -9.05
CA ALA A 277 -11.78 16.38 -9.30
C ALA A 277 -10.58 17.29 -9.04
N ARG A 278 -9.82 17.03 -7.97
CA ARG A 278 -8.66 17.86 -7.54
C ARG A 278 -7.37 17.51 -8.26
N LEU A 279 -7.28 16.36 -8.91
CA LEU A 279 -6.07 15.90 -9.57
C LEU A 279 -5.66 16.84 -10.71
N ASP A 280 -4.42 17.32 -10.64
CA ASP A 280 -3.69 17.96 -11.71
C ASP A 280 -2.48 17.09 -12.07
N ILE A 281 -2.57 16.38 -13.21
CA ILE A 281 -1.53 15.46 -13.67
C ILE A 281 -0.25 16.14 -14.13
N ALA A 282 -0.28 17.45 -14.35
CA ALA A 282 0.88 18.24 -14.71
C ALA A 282 1.67 18.74 -13.49
N SER A 283 1.09 18.62 -12.28
CA SER A 283 1.71 19.08 -11.03
C SER A 283 2.17 17.89 -10.17
N PRO A 284 3.47 17.58 -10.08
CA PRO A 284 4.01 16.51 -9.21
C PRO A 284 3.60 16.65 -7.75
N ASP A 285 3.60 17.88 -7.22
CA ASP A 285 3.22 18.16 -5.82
C ASP A 285 1.73 17.91 -5.58
N ASN A 286 0.87 18.24 -6.55
CA ASN A 286 -0.56 17.92 -6.48
C ASN A 286 -0.76 16.41 -6.53
N CYS A 287 -0.09 15.70 -7.45
CA CYS A 287 -0.14 14.25 -7.53
C CYS A 287 0.27 13.60 -6.20
N LEU A 288 1.35 14.08 -5.57
CA LEU A 288 1.81 13.59 -4.28
C LEU A 288 0.78 13.84 -3.17
N THR A 289 0.17 15.02 -3.14
CA THR A 289 -0.84 15.39 -2.14
C THR A 289 -2.08 14.52 -2.28
N VAL A 290 -2.60 14.36 -3.49
CA VAL A 290 -3.75 13.50 -3.79
C VAL A 290 -3.43 12.04 -3.49
N PHE A 291 -2.25 11.54 -3.85
CA PHE A 291 -1.80 10.19 -3.50
C PHE A 291 -1.80 9.97 -1.97
N LYS A 292 -1.23 10.90 -1.20
CA LYS A 292 -1.17 10.79 0.27
C LYS A 292 -2.55 10.76 0.92
N SER A 293 -3.56 11.38 0.34
CA SER A 293 -4.93 11.39 0.88
C SER A 293 -5.62 10.01 0.83
N ASN A 294 -5.05 9.02 0.12
CA ASN A 294 -5.58 7.65 0.13
C ASN A 294 -5.47 6.98 1.50
N ARG A 295 -4.54 7.41 2.38
CA ARG A 295 -4.56 7.00 3.78
C ARG A 295 -5.88 7.38 4.45
N ASP A 296 -6.33 8.60 4.23
CA ASP A 296 -7.54 9.13 4.88
C ASP A 296 -8.78 8.44 4.30
N ALA A 297 -8.84 8.24 2.98
CA ALA A 297 -9.87 7.41 2.35
C ALA A 297 -9.94 6.01 2.97
N GLY A 298 -8.80 5.36 3.11
CA GLY A 298 -8.73 4.01 3.69
C GLY A 298 -9.09 3.96 5.16
N LEU A 299 -8.75 4.97 5.95
CA LEU A 299 -9.15 5.09 7.35
C LEU A 299 -10.66 5.35 7.50
N ILE A 300 -11.28 6.11 6.61
CA ILE A 300 -12.74 6.29 6.55
C ILE A 300 -13.40 4.91 6.42
N LEU A 301 -12.99 4.10 5.46
CA LEU A 301 -13.57 2.77 5.25
C LEU A 301 -13.34 1.85 6.48
N PHE A 302 -12.14 1.86 7.05
CA PHE A 302 -11.83 1.07 8.24
C PHE A 302 -12.68 1.48 9.45
N ALA A 303 -12.79 2.77 9.72
CA ALA A 303 -13.60 3.28 10.82
C ALA A 303 -15.09 2.88 10.67
N GLY A 304 -15.61 2.92 9.45
CA GLY A 304 -16.98 2.49 9.20
C GLY A 304 -17.20 1.00 9.43
N LEU A 305 -16.27 0.15 9.00
CA LEU A 305 -16.35 -1.28 9.27
C LEU A 305 -16.27 -1.59 10.77
N LEU A 306 -15.45 -0.84 11.53
CA LEU A 306 -15.40 -0.95 12.99
C LEU A 306 -16.71 -0.52 13.66
N LEU A 307 -17.28 0.60 13.21
CA LEU A 307 -18.54 1.10 13.75
C LEU A 307 -19.70 0.14 13.44
N ASP A 308 -19.72 -0.41 12.23
CA ASP A 308 -20.70 -1.40 11.81
C ASP A 308 -20.60 -2.67 12.68
N ALA A 309 -19.40 -3.20 12.88
CA ALA A 309 -19.17 -4.32 13.77
C ALA A 309 -19.63 -4.03 15.22
N ALA A 310 -19.35 -2.83 15.75
CA ALA A 310 -19.71 -2.45 17.12
C ALA A 310 -21.22 -2.32 17.34
N MET A 311 -22.01 -2.15 16.28
CA MET A 311 -23.47 -2.00 16.33
C MET A 311 -24.21 -3.35 16.25
N HIS A 312 -23.52 -4.45 15.98
CA HIS A 312 -24.02 -5.82 16.04
C HIS A 312 -23.91 -6.38 17.47
#